data_3154185156c4c1e6a0d6014d784f0904
#
_entry.id   3154185156c4c1e6a0d6014d784f0904
#
_cell.length_a   1.000
_cell.length_b   1.000
_cell.length_c   1.000
_cell.angle_alpha   90.00
_cell.angle_beta   90.00
_cell.angle_gamma   90.00
#
_symmetry.space_group_name_H-M   'P 1'
#
loop_
_entity.id
_entity.type
_entity.pdbx_description
1 polymer ?
#
loop_
_entity_poly.entity_id
_entity_poly.type
_entity_poly.pdbx_seq_one_letter_code
_entity_poly.pdbx_strand_id
1 'polypeptide(L)'
;SGDLFEVRHILFDTKAGDSDHEVLKKAARALFHLKNDPASFERVAREESICSSSKTGGQLGQISEGAVVPEFWSALTAFGKTGLLPQLVESRFGHHVVQVDRVALGQDLPFEAVEARIRVFLAQLIEQRKHQEYLARLIEQSDIRGVDLSDQKQQPAGPGLPAE
;
A
#
# COMPACT_ATOMS: atom_id res chain seq x y z
N SER A 1 -15.54 -3.01 -4.11
CA SER A 1 -14.26 -2.52 -4.61
C SER A 1 -13.65 -1.57 -3.59
N GLY A 2 -12.33 -1.64 -3.37
CA GLY A 2 -11.66 -0.78 -2.42
C GLY A 2 -11.53 0.67 -2.92
N ASP A 3 -11.21 1.58 -2.00
CA ASP A 3 -10.93 2.97 -2.33
C ASP A 3 -9.67 3.08 -3.19
N LEU A 4 -9.69 4.01 -4.15
CA LEU A 4 -8.56 4.36 -4.99
C LEU A 4 -8.26 5.85 -4.86
N PHE A 5 -7.00 6.17 -4.69
CA PHE A 5 -6.50 7.53 -4.62
C PHE A 5 -5.45 7.75 -5.70
N GLU A 6 -5.58 8.84 -6.46
CA GLU A 6 -4.51 9.33 -7.33
C GLU A 6 -3.76 10.43 -6.58
N VAL A 7 -2.45 10.22 -6.34
CA VAL A 7 -1.72 11.06 -5.41
C VAL A 7 -0.35 11.47 -5.95
N ARG A 8 0.10 12.62 -5.46
CA ARG A 8 1.48 13.10 -5.55
C ARG A 8 2.07 13.24 -4.15
N HIS A 9 3.36 12.99 -4.01
CA HIS A 9 4.05 13.18 -2.74
C HIS A 9 5.45 13.77 -2.89
N ILE A 10 5.92 14.39 -1.83
CA ILE A 10 7.29 14.85 -1.66
C ILE A 10 7.82 14.17 -0.40
N LEU A 11 8.94 13.45 -0.54
CA LEU A 11 9.56 12.72 0.56
C LEU A 11 10.82 13.44 1.04
N PHE A 12 10.88 13.66 2.35
CA PHE A 12 12.01 14.17 3.07
C PHE A 12 12.51 13.11 4.07
N ASP A 13 13.79 12.71 3.99
CA ASP A 13 14.36 11.66 4.84
C ASP A 13 15.71 12.11 5.41
N THR A 14 16.07 11.53 6.55
CA THR A 14 17.33 11.75 7.27
C THR A 14 18.54 11.12 6.60
N LYS A 15 18.37 10.29 5.58
CA LYS A 15 19.48 9.61 4.87
C LYS A 15 20.49 10.54 4.22
N ALA A 16 20.16 11.83 4.06
CA ALA A 16 21.04 12.84 3.53
C ALA A 16 22.05 13.40 4.56
N GLY A 17 22.09 12.86 5.78
CA GLY A 17 22.98 13.33 6.85
C GLY A 17 22.44 14.51 7.67
N ASP A 18 21.25 14.98 7.38
CA ASP A 18 20.53 15.98 8.18
C ASP A 18 20.00 15.37 9.49
N SER A 19 19.89 16.17 10.54
CA SER A 19 19.18 15.73 11.74
C SER A 19 17.68 15.63 11.46
N ASP A 20 16.96 14.74 12.18
CA ASP A 20 15.51 14.57 12.06
C ASP A 20 14.75 15.90 12.21
N HIS A 21 15.23 16.77 13.09
CA HIS A 21 14.69 18.12 13.29
C HIS A 21 14.84 19.04 12.07
N GLU A 22 15.95 18.95 11.35
CA GLU A 22 16.17 19.74 10.12
C GLU A 22 15.31 19.23 8.98
N VAL A 23 15.18 17.91 8.85
CA VAL A 23 14.29 17.28 7.86
C VAL A 23 12.83 17.69 8.12
N LEU A 24 12.38 17.63 9.36
CA LEU A 24 11.03 18.08 9.75
C LEU A 24 10.81 19.55 9.41
N LYS A 25 11.79 20.42 9.66
CA LYS A 25 11.72 21.85 9.29
C LYS A 25 11.61 22.05 7.79
N LYS A 26 12.38 21.31 6.99
CA LYS A 26 12.32 21.35 5.52
C LYS A 26 10.93 20.93 5.04
N ALA A 27 10.44 19.79 5.52
CA ALA A 27 9.10 19.29 5.17
C ALA A 27 7.98 20.26 5.56
N ALA A 28 8.04 20.84 6.77
CA ALA A 28 7.06 21.82 7.24
C ALA A 28 7.09 23.11 6.42
N ARG A 29 8.28 23.58 6.01
CA ARG A 29 8.42 24.73 5.12
C ARG A 29 7.82 24.47 3.74
N ALA A 30 8.10 23.30 3.16
CA ALA A 30 7.53 22.88 1.89
C ALA A 30 6.00 22.81 1.97
N LEU A 31 5.45 22.22 3.03
CA LEU A 31 4.01 22.16 3.26
C LEU A 31 3.39 23.55 3.37
N PHE A 32 4.02 24.47 4.12
CA PHE A 32 3.56 25.85 4.25
C PHE A 32 3.58 26.59 2.91
N HIS A 33 4.66 26.43 2.14
CA HIS A 33 4.77 27.00 0.80
C HIS A 33 3.65 26.51 -0.11
N LEU A 34 3.41 25.20 -0.15
CA LEU A 34 2.40 24.56 -0.99
C LEU A 34 0.96 24.88 -0.58
N LYS A 35 0.71 25.22 0.69
CA LYS A 35 -0.60 25.74 1.13
C LYS A 35 -0.91 27.11 0.49
N ASN A 36 0.11 27.91 0.23
CA ASN A 36 -0.05 29.24 -0.38
C ASN A 36 0.05 29.19 -1.92
N ASP A 37 0.81 28.25 -2.46
CA ASP A 37 1.00 28.06 -3.90
C ASP A 37 0.95 26.56 -4.28
N PRO A 38 -0.24 25.96 -4.36
CA PRO A 38 -0.38 24.55 -4.73
C PRO A 38 0.11 24.22 -6.14
N ALA A 39 0.15 25.21 -7.04
CA ALA A 39 0.61 25.01 -8.41
C ALA A 39 2.10 24.70 -8.50
N SER A 40 2.89 25.08 -7.48
CA SER A 40 4.32 24.81 -7.44
C SER A 40 4.68 23.36 -7.01
N PHE A 41 3.69 22.49 -6.75
CA PHE A 41 3.93 21.15 -6.21
C PHE A 41 4.94 20.34 -7.04
N GLU A 42 4.78 20.29 -8.36
CA GLU A 42 5.70 19.55 -9.23
C GLU A 42 7.13 20.09 -9.17
N ARG A 43 7.28 21.40 -9.13
CA ARG A 43 8.59 22.04 -9.03
C ARG A 43 9.26 21.68 -7.71
N VAL A 44 8.56 21.86 -6.59
CA VAL A 44 9.08 21.52 -5.27
C VAL A 44 9.39 20.02 -5.16
N ALA A 45 8.56 19.16 -5.74
CA ALA A 45 8.80 17.72 -5.77
C ALA A 45 10.10 17.38 -6.53
N ARG A 46 10.38 18.04 -7.65
CA ARG A 46 11.59 17.82 -8.45
C ARG A 46 12.85 18.34 -7.75
N GLU A 47 12.74 19.44 -7.02
CA GLU A 47 13.86 20.12 -6.37
C GLU A 47 14.20 19.50 -5.00
N GLU A 48 13.20 19.10 -4.22
CA GLU A 48 13.38 18.78 -2.80
C GLU A 48 13.08 17.32 -2.43
N SER A 49 12.32 16.57 -3.26
CA SER A 49 11.96 15.19 -2.94
C SER A 49 13.13 14.24 -3.20
N ILE A 50 13.42 13.39 -2.22
CA ILE A 50 14.41 12.32 -2.36
C ILE A 50 13.82 11.04 -2.98
N CYS A 51 12.50 10.97 -3.17
CA CYS A 51 11.84 9.84 -3.82
C CYS A 51 12.13 9.83 -5.33
N SER A 52 12.20 8.64 -5.93
CA SER A 52 12.36 8.48 -7.39
C SER A 52 11.23 9.13 -8.20
N SER A 53 10.04 9.28 -7.61
CA SER A 53 8.89 9.98 -8.20
C SER A 53 9.12 11.49 -8.40
N SER A 54 10.18 12.06 -7.80
CA SER A 54 10.57 13.47 -8.02
C SER A 54 10.72 13.80 -9.51
N LYS A 55 11.23 12.88 -10.31
CA LYS A 55 11.39 13.02 -11.77
C LYS A 55 10.07 13.25 -12.51
N THR A 56 8.99 12.72 -11.97
CA THR A 56 7.62 12.86 -12.49
C THR A 56 6.78 13.85 -11.68
N GLY A 57 7.43 14.80 -10.99
CA GLY A 57 6.72 15.81 -10.18
C GLY A 57 6.05 15.26 -8.93
N GLY A 58 6.57 14.14 -8.39
CA GLY A 58 6.06 13.48 -7.20
C GLY A 58 4.90 12.51 -7.44
N GLN A 59 4.51 12.25 -8.70
CA GLN A 59 3.38 11.39 -9.02
C GLN A 59 3.62 9.94 -8.59
N LEU A 60 2.68 9.37 -7.84
CA LEU A 60 2.63 7.94 -7.50
C LEU A 60 1.60 7.18 -8.33
N GLY A 61 0.74 7.92 -9.07
CA GLY A 61 -0.37 7.33 -9.81
C GLY A 61 -1.52 6.91 -8.89
N GLN A 62 -2.27 5.91 -9.35
CA GLN A 62 -3.36 5.33 -8.57
C GLN A 62 -2.82 4.36 -7.55
N ILE A 63 -3.24 4.54 -6.31
CA ILE A 63 -2.90 3.67 -5.19
C ILE A 63 -4.16 3.12 -4.52
N SER A 64 -4.06 1.88 -4.06
CA SER A 64 -5.07 1.16 -3.29
C SER A 64 -4.51 0.73 -1.94
N GLU A 65 -5.34 0.18 -1.10
CA GLU A 65 -4.92 -0.44 0.16
C GLU A 65 -3.83 -1.49 -0.09
N GLY A 66 -2.75 -1.42 0.71
CA GLY A 66 -1.59 -2.32 0.59
C GLY A 66 -0.54 -1.90 -0.45
N ALA A 67 -0.83 -0.93 -1.34
CA ALA A 67 0.16 -0.40 -2.29
C ALA A 67 1.18 0.56 -1.64
N VAL A 68 0.85 1.11 -0.48
CA VAL A 68 1.68 2.03 0.29
C VAL A 68 1.75 1.58 1.75
N VAL A 69 2.62 2.21 2.53
CA VAL A 69 2.73 1.90 3.98
C VAL A 69 1.44 2.29 4.72
N PRO A 70 1.08 1.57 5.79
CA PRO A 70 -0.18 1.75 6.50
C PRO A 70 -0.43 3.18 6.98
N GLU A 71 0.62 3.87 7.44
CA GLU A 71 0.53 5.25 7.93
C GLU A 71 0.12 6.21 6.80
N PHE A 72 0.67 6.00 5.60
CA PHE A 72 0.33 6.79 4.42
C PHE A 72 -1.11 6.52 3.98
N TRP A 73 -1.52 5.25 3.94
CA TRP A 73 -2.89 4.86 3.60
C TRP A 73 -3.91 5.43 4.59
N SER A 74 -3.64 5.30 5.90
CA SER A 74 -4.50 5.85 6.95
C SER A 74 -4.69 7.36 6.83
N ALA A 75 -3.62 8.09 6.48
CA ALA A 75 -3.71 9.53 6.27
C ALA A 75 -4.58 9.91 5.06
N LEU A 76 -4.51 9.14 3.97
CA LEU A 76 -5.35 9.35 2.79
C LEU A 76 -6.82 9.08 3.06
N THR A 77 -7.13 7.96 3.70
CA THR A 77 -8.51 7.57 4.03
C THR A 77 -9.14 8.53 5.05
N ALA A 78 -8.37 8.97 6.04
CA ALA A 78 -8.82 9.99 7.00
C ALA A 78 -9.09 11.34 6.33
N PHE A 79 -8.31 11.71 5.30
CA PHE A 79 -8.52 12.94 4.56
C PHE A 79 -9.71 12.84 3.60
N GLY A 80 -9.88 11.72 2.89
CA GLY A 80 -11.04 11.30 2.13
C GLY A 80 -11.51 12.26 1.02
N LYS A 81 -10.68 13.23 0.60
CA LYS A 81 -11.01 14.24 -0.40
C LYS A 81 -9.80 14.66 -1.22
N THR A 82 -10.02 15.41 -2.29
CA THR A 82 -8.97 16.01 -3.11
C THR A 82 -8.34 17.23 -2.43
N GLY A 83 -7.07 17.47 -2.70
CA GLY A 83 -6.30 18.62 -2.22
C GLY A 83 -5.03 18.23 -1.47
N LEU A 84 -4.32 19.24 -0.99
CA LEU A 84 -3.12 19.09 -0.18
C LEU A 84 -3.51 18.66 1.25
N LEU A 85 -2.88 17.61 1.76
CA LEU A 85 -3.06 17.20 3.15
C LEU A 85 -2.59 18.32 4.10
N PRO A 86 -3.35 18.63 5.15
CA PRO A 86 -3.04 19.74 6.05
C PRO A 86 -1.85 19.47 6.96
N GLN A 87 -1.43 18.20 7.08
CA GLN A 87 -0.37 17.73 7.97
C GLN A 87 0.65 16.89 7.18
N LEU A 88 1.87 16.83 7.71
CA LEU A 88 2.87 15.89 7.24
C LEU A 88 2.45 14.46 7.59
N VAL A 89 2.73 13.53 6.70
CA VAL A 89 2.57 12.10 6.97
C VAL A 89 3.93 11.54 7.33
N GLU A 90 4.06 11.01 8.53
CA GLU A 90 5.27 10.34 8.98
C GLU A 90 5.21 8.86 8.65
N SER A 91 6.31 8.30 8.18
CA SER A 91 6.47 6.89 7.90
C SER A 91 7.90 6.43 8.17
N ARG A 92 8.15 5.13 8.06
CA ARG A 92 9.51 4.57 8.15
C ARG A 92 10.51 5.12 7.10
N PHE A 93 10.01 5.83 6.10
CA PHE A 93 10.84 6.43 5.04
C PHE A 93 11.13 7.91 5.27
N GLY A 94 10.51 8.54 6.27
CA GLY A 94 10.62 9.95 6.59
C GLY A 94 9.29 10.69 6.58
N HIS A 95 9.35 11.99 6.33
CA HIS A 95 8.19 12.88 6.30
C HIS A 95 7.70 13.12 4.87
N HIS A 96 6.40 12.95 4.66
CA HIS A 96 5.78 13.14 3.36
C HIS A 96 4.87 14.37 3.37
N VAL A 97 4.98 15.20 2.34
CA VAL A 97 3.95 16.16 1.94
C VAL A 97 3.14 15.49 0.84
N VAL A 98 1.83 15.39 1.02
CA VAL A 98 0.96 14.60 0.15
C VAL A 98 -0.14 15.45 -0.44
N GLN A 99 -0.37 15.33 -1.73
CA GLN A 99 -1.50 15.91 -2.44
C GLN A 99 -2.32 14.81 -3.10
N VAL A 100 -3.63 14.85 -2.86
CA VAL A 100 -4.61 13.98 -3.49
C VAL A 100 -5.18 14.69 -4.71
N ASP A 101 -4.94 14.16 -5.89
CA ASP A 101 -5.44 14.72 -7.14
C ASP A 101 -6.83 14.20 -7.47
N ARG A 102 -7.08 12.92 -7.14
CA ARG A 102 -8.36 12.26 -7.39
C ARG A 102 -8.68 11.23 -6.31
N VAL A 103 -9.96 11.12 -5.97
CA VAL A 103 -10.49 10.10 -5.07
C VAL A 103 -11.59 9.34 -5.80
N ALA A 104 -11.49 8.03 -5.85
CA ALA A 104 -12.56 7.14 -6.26
C ALA A 104 -12.88 6.23 -5.06
N LEU A 105 -13.92 6.58 -4.32
CA LEU A 105 -14.37 5.76 -3.20
C LEU A 105 -14.96 4.45 -3.73
N GLY A 106 -14.53 3.36 -3.15
CA GLY A 106 -15.07 2.05 -3.43
C GLY A 106 -16.55 2.01 -3.10
N GLN A 107 -17.33 1.39 -3.97
CA GLN A 107 -18.74 1.10 -3.66
C GLN A 107 -18.85 -0.32 -3.12
N ASP A 108 -19.59 -0.47 -2.04
CA ASP A 108 -19.98 -1.79 -1.58
C ASP A 108 -20.88 -2.43 -2.64
N LEU A 109 -20.39 -3.51 -3.22
CA LEU A 109 -21.18 -4.27 -4.17
C LEU A 109 -22.27 -5.04 -3.40
N PRO A 110 -23.51 -5.05 -3.88
CA PRO A 110 -24.55 -5.86 -3.27
C PRO A 110 -24.12 -7.34 -3.29
N PHE A 111 -24.51 -8.09 -2.25
CA PHE A 111 -24.08 -9.49 -2.07
C PHE A 111 -24.36 -10.34 -3.32
N GLU A 112 -25.49 -10.12 -3.97
CA GLU A 112 -25.92 -10.83 -5.18
C GLU A 112 -24.91 -10.67 -6.34
N ALA A 113 -24.26 -9.51 -6.43
CA ALA A 113 -23.25 -9.24 -7.47
C ALA A 113 -21.93 -9.97 -7.21
N VAL A 114 -21.63 -10.32 -5.96
CA VAL A 114 -20.37 -10.95 -5.56
C VAL A 114 -20.51 -12.39 -5.10
N GLU A 115 -21.74 -12.87 -4.85
CA GLU A 115 -22.05 -14.21 -4.33
C GLU A 115 -21.35 -15.33 -5.12
N ALA A 116 -21.44 -15.29 -6.44
CA ALA A 116 -20.84 -16.30 -7.31
C ALA A 116 -19.31 -16.35 -7.16
N ARG A 117 -18.66 -15.19 -7.05
CA ARG A 117 -17.21 -15.08 -6.86
C ARG A 117 -16.80 -15.58 -5.49
N ILE A 118 -17.54 -15.21 -4.44
CA ILE A 118 -17.31 -15.68 -3.08
C ILE A 118 -17.46 -17.20 -3.01
N ARG A 119 -18.48 -17.76 -3.64
CA ARG A 119 -18.73 -19.21 -3.67
C ARG A 119 -17.56 -19.96 -4.33
N VAL A 120 -17.08 -19.51 -5.49
CA VAL A 120 -15.93 -20.09 -6.17
C VAL A 120 -14.67 -19.99 -5.30
N PHE A 121 -14.42 -18.84 -4.69
CA PHE A 121 -13.27 -18.63 -3.80
C PHE A 121 -13.28 -19.58 -2.59
N LEU A 122 -14.44 -19.69 -1.92
CA LEU A 122 -14.61 -20.61 -0.78
C LEU A 122 -14.45 -22.06 -1.19
N ALA A 123 -14.97 -22.46 -2.36
CA ALA A 123 -14.81 -23.82 -2.87
C ALA A 123 -13.33 -24.17 -3.10
N GLN A 124 -12.56 -23.26 -3.71
CA GLN A 124 -11.10 -23.43 -3.91
C GLN A 124 -10.35 -23.53 -2.58
N LEU A 125 -10.70 -22.69 -1.59
CA LEU A 125 -10.10 -22.76 -0.26
C LEU A 125 -10.36 -24.10 0.42
N ILE A 126 -11.59 -24.62 0.35
CA ILE A 126 -11.96 -25.91 0.92
C ILE A 126 -11.19 -27.03 0.21
N GLU A 127 -11.09 -26.98 -1.10
CA GLU A 127 -10.39 -27.98 -1.90
C GLU A 127 -8.89 -28.00 -1.57
N GLN A 128 -8.25 -26.83 -1.48
CA GLN A 128 -6.85 -26.72 -1.05
C GLN A 128 -6.62 -27.27 0.36
N ARG A 129 -7.51 -26.94 1.31
CA ARG A 129 -7.42 -27.44 2.68
C ARG A 129 -7.53 -28.97 2.72
N LYS A 130 -8.52 -29.54 2.02
CA LYS A 130 -8.69 -30.99 1.92
C LYS A 130 -7.49 -31.68 1.30
N HIS A 131 -6.89 -31.06 0.27
CA HIS A 131 -5.67 -31.57 -0.35
C HIS A 131 -4.49 -31.61 0.64
N GLN A 132 -4.30 -30.54 1.39
CA GLN A 132 -3.25 -30.49 2.42
C GLN A 132 -3.48 -31.49 3.54
N GLU A 133 -4.71 -31.60 4.03
CA GLU A 133 -5.08 -32.59 5.06
C GLU A 133 -4.88 -34.04 4.56
N TYR A 134 -5.22 -34.28 3.29
CA TYR A 134 -5.02 -35.60 2.68
C TYR A 134 -3.54 -35.94 2.53
N LEU A 135 -2.72 -34.99 2.04
CA LEU A 135 -1.28 -35.17 1.94
C LEU A 135 -0.63 -35.38 3.31
N ALA A 136 -1.02 -34.60 4.31
CA ALA A 136 -0.52 -34.75 5.68
C ALA A 136 -0.81 -36.13 6.22
N ARG A 137 -2.03 -36.66 6.01
CA ARG A 137 -2.42 -38.01 6.42
C ARG A 137 -1.64 -39.11 5.68
N LEU A 138 -1.38 -38.91 4.37
CA LEU A 138 -0.56 -39.85 3.61
C LEU A 138 0.88 -39.86 4.11
N ILE A 139 1.46 -38.72 4.45
CA ILE A 139 2.81 -38.61 5.01
C ILE A 139 2.90 -39.30 6.36
N GLU A 140 1.90 -39.14 7.23
CA GLU A 140 1.85 -39.83 8.54
C GLU A 140 1.73 -41.35 8.44
N GLN A 141 1.08 -41.87 7.39
CA GLN A 141 0.86 -43.30 7.17
C GLN A 141 1.97 -43.96 6.33
N SER A 142 2.92 -43.21 5.81
CA SER A 142 3.96 -43.70 4.91
C SER A 142 5.34 -43.69 5.59
N ASP A 143 6.14 -44.75 5.34
CA ASP A 143 7.57 -44.76 5.70
C ASP A 143 8.39 -44.09 4.60
N ILE A 144 8.57 -42.75 4.72
CA ILE A 144 9.26 -41.94 3.72
C ILE A 144 10.76 -41.90 4.07
N ARG A 145 11.62 -42.39 3.16
CA ARG A 145 13.08 -42.38 3.31
C ARG A 145 13.76 -41.56 2.25
N GLY A 146 14.72 -40.72 2.66
CA GLY A 146 15.60 -39.98 1.75
C GLY A 146 15.10 -38.64 1.27
N VAL A 147 13.97 -38.13 1.81
CA VAL A 147 13.45 -36.78 1.54
C VAL A 147 13.10 -36.11 2.86
N ASP A 148 13.59 -34.87 3.06
CA ASP A 148 13.20 -34.04 4.18
C ASP A 148 11.96 -33.22 3.81
N LEU A 149 10.83 -33.51 4.47
CA LEU A 149 9.54 -32.85 4.25
C LEU A 149 9.23 -31.77 5.30
N SER A 150 10.21 -31.42 6.13
CA SER A 150 10.03 -30.43 7.21
C SER A 150 9.71 -29.00 6.70
N ASP A 151 10.13 -28.65 5.49
CA ASP A 151 9.91 -27.33 4.89
C ASP A 151 8.47 -27.08 4.36
N GLN A 152 7.67 -28.13 4.21
CA GLN A 152 6.29 -27.95 3.72
C GLN A 152 5.27 -27.49 4.79
N LYS A 153 5.68 -27.42 6.06
CA LYS A 153 4.80 -27.00 7.15
C LYS A 153 4.62 -25.47 7.27
N GLN A 154 5.27 -24.65 6.44
CA GLN A 154 5.34 -23.19 6.64
C GLN A 154 4.87 -22.32 5.46
N GLN A 155 4.14 -22.81 4.49
CA GLN A 155 3.53 -21.92 3.50
C GLN A 155 1.99 -21.85 3.66
N PRO A 156 1.45 -20.81 4.33
CA PRO A 156 0.10 -20.40 4.05
C PRO A 156 0.12 -19.60 2.73
N ALA A 157 -0.04 -20.31 1.61
CA ALA A 157 -0.34 -19.63 0.36
C ALA A 157 -1.74 -19.05 0.46
N GLY A 158 -1.81 -17.76 0.83
CA GLY A 158 -3.02 -16.99 0.58
C GLY A 158 -3.20 -16.85 -0.93
N PRO A 159 -4.36 -17.20 -1.51
CA PRO A 159 -4.62 -16.94 -2.91
C PRO A 159 -4.68 -15.43 -3.11
N GLY A 160 -3.75 -14.91 -3.92
CA GLY A 160 -3.86 -13.57 -4.45
C GLY A 160 -5.19 -13.42 -5.19
N LEU A 161 -5.95 -12.38 -4.86
CA LEU A 161 -7.12 -11.99 -5.63
C LEU A 161 -6.67 -11.74 -7.08
N PRO A 162 -7.35 -12.30 -8.09
CA PRO A 162 -7.06 -11.93 -9.46
C PRO A 162 -7.36 -10.44 -9.64
N ALA A 163 -6.36 -9.73 -10.16
CA ALA A 163 -6.52 -8.36 -10.61
C ALA A 163 -7.46 -8.34 -11.81
N GLU A 164 -8.62 -7.67 -11.70
CA GLU A 164 -9.35 -6.96 -12.75
C GLU A 164 -10.25 -5.91 -12.10
#